data_664af9ab550df4866883b8af6608232d
#
_entry.id   664af9ab550df4866883b8af6608232d
#
_cell.length_a   1.000
_cell.length_b   1.000
_cell.length_c   1.000
_cell.angle_alpha   90.00
_cell.angle_beta   90.00
_cell.angle_gamma   90.00
#
_symmetry.space_group_name_H-M   'P 1'
#
loop_
_entity.id
_entity.type
_entity.pdbx_description
1 polymer ?
#
loop_
_entity_poly.entity_id
_entity_poly.type
_entity_poly.pdbx_seq_one_letter_code
_entity_poly.pdbx_strand_id
1 'polypeptide(L)'
;MMPVLFSKIWDPATNTWKVPAAKQPTPAKAFRAFDRIRTVKQDVKTGLITLQIDWEDRTQAATWVNALVTALNAEMRARAITAADASLVYLQRELATTSDVGTRDAVNRLIEGQIKQRMLANVTQQYSLRFVDRALVADADDPVGPRKLVLIAVGLFLGLICGVALSLILNSRTLVARQRDRRARVAQLADRAQA
;
A
#
# COMPACT_ATOMS: atom_id res chain seq x y z
N MET A 1 11.37 3.59 -11.54
CA MET A 1 10.63 3.24 -10.32
C MET A 1 11.41 2.35 -9.35
N MET A 2 12.03 1.24 -9.76
CA MET A 2 12.83 0.36 -8.87
C MET A 2 13.93 1.09 -8.05
N PRO A 3 14.78 1.96 -8.63
CA PRO A 3 15.80 2.68 -7.88
C PRO A 3 15.23 3.53 -6.75
N VAL A 4 14.08 4.13 -6.96
CA VAL A 4 13.43 5.00 -5.96
C VAL A 4 12.85 4.20 -4.80
N LEU A 5 12.18 3.07 -5.08
CA LEU A 5 11.64 2.17 -4.06
C LEU A 5 12.73 1.55 -3.17
N PHE A 6 13.95 1.45 -3.68
CA PHE A 6 15.08 0.84 -2.98
C PHE A 6 16.27 1.82 -2.88
N SER A 7 16.00 3.08 -2.57
CA SER A 7 16.98 4.17 -2.49
C SER A 7 18.17 3.85 -1.59
N LYS A 8 17.99 3.08 -0.51
CA LYS A 8 19.06 2.68 0.42
C LYS A 8 20.15 1.80 -0.22
N ILE A 9 19.80 1.04 -1.25
CA ILE A 9 20.72 0.11 -1.93
C ILE A 9 20.98 0.51 -3.38
N TRP A 10 20.54 1.68 -3.80
CA TRP A 10 20.79 2.28 -5.09
C TRP A 10 21.77 3.45 -4.97
N ASP A 11 22.73 3.55 -5.89
CA ASP A 11 23.61 4.69 -5.99
C ASP A 11 23.21 5.56 -7.19
N PRO A 12 22.65 6.75 -6.94
CA PRO A 12 22.23 7.64 -8.02
C PRO A 12 23.39 8.26 -8.80
N ALA A 13 24.60 8.37 -8.19
CA ALA A 13 25.76 8.96 -8.83
C ALA A 13 26.35 8.04 -9.91
N THR A 14 26.41 6.74 -9.63
CA THR A 14 26.96 5.72 -10.54
C THR A 14 25.90 5.00 -11.33
N ASN A 15 24.60 5.24 -11.01
CA ASN A 15 23.45 4.55 -11.60
C ASN A 15 23.53 3.01 -11.47
N THR A 16 24.06 2.54 -10.33
CA THR A 16 24.29 1.11 -10.05
C THR A 16 23.73 0.67 -8.70
N TRP A 17 23.54 -0.65 -8.55
CA TRP A 17 23.15 -1.23 -7.27
C TRP A 17 24.38 -1.38 -6.36
N LYS A 18 24.31 -0.89 -5.13
CA LYS A 18 25.33 -1.05 -4.08
C LYS A 18 25.49 -2.50 -3.58
N VAL A 19 24.65 -3.42 -4.08
CA VAL A 19 24.62 -4.82 -3.66
C VAL A 19 24.90 -5.75 -4.84
N PRO A 20 25.50 -6.94 -4.58
CA PRO A 20 25.76 -7.94 -5.62
C PRO A 20 24.47 -8.37 -6.35
N ALA A 21 24.59 -8.83 -7.59
CA ALA A 21 23.47 -9.22 -8.45
C ALA A 21 22.48 -10.19 -7.77
N ALA A 22 22.95 -11.14 -6.98
CA ALA A 22 22.12 -12.08 -6.24
C ALA A 22 21.24 -11.44 -5.13
N LYS A 23 21.59 -10.23 -4.65
CA LYS A 23 20.86 -9.50 -3.61
C LYS A 23 20.06 -8.31 -4.17
N GLN A 24 20.13 -8.06 -5.45
CA GLN A 24 19.38 -7.00 -6.10
C GLN A 24 17.87 -7.27 -6.01
N PRO A 25 17.03 -6.21 -5.93
CA PRO A 25 15.59 -6.38 -5.90
C PRO A 25 15.08 -6.93 -7.22
N THR A 26 14.32 -8.02 -7.14
CA THR A 26 13.62 -8.59 -8.30
C THR A 26 12.35 -7.79 -8.59
N PRO A 27 11.79 -7.87 -9.83
CA PRO A 27 10.49 -7.26 -10.15
C PRO A 27 9.38 -7.66 -9.18
N ALA A 28 9.37 -8.91 -8.72
CA ALA A 28 8.42 -9.40 -7.74
C ALA A 28 8.57 -8.75 -6.35
N LYS A 29 9.82 -8.44 -5.94
CA LYS A 29 10.08 -7.68 -4.70
C LYS A 29 9.64 -6.23 -4.84
N ALA A 30 9.89 -5.61 -6.01
CA ALA A 30 9.46 -4.25 -6.30
C ALA A 30 7.92 -4.14 -6.32
N PHE A 31 7.24 -5.09 -6.94
CA PHE A 31 5.77 -5.14 -6.92
C PHE A 31 5.23 -5.19 -5.50
N ARG A 32 5.74 -6.10 -4.66
CA ARG A 32 5.31 -6.21 -3.24
C ARG A 32 5.64 -4.97 -2.42
N ALA A 33 6.76 -4.31 -2.69
CA ALA A 33 7.10 -3.06 -2.02
C ALA A 33 6.15 -1.93 -2.41
N PHE A 34 5.82 -1.82 -3.69
CA PHE A 34 4.86 -0.84 -4.21
C PHE A 34 3.43 -1.12 -3.73
N ASP A 35 3.02 -2.38 -3.68
CA ASP A 35 1.68 -2.78 -3.24
C ASP A 35 1.41 -2.41 -1.77
N ARG A 36 2.44 -2.40 -0.91
CA ARG A 36 2.30 -1.98 0.50
C ARG A 36 2.07 -0.49 0.70
N ILE A 37 2.54 0.33 -0.22
CA ILE A 37 2.40 1.80 -0.14
C ILE A 37 1.19 2.30 -0.91
N ARG A 38 0.55 1.43 -1.69
CA ARG A 38 -0.62 1.73 -2.50
C ARG A 38 -1.89 1.26 -1.82
N THR A 39 -2.86 2.15 -1.67
CA THR A 39 -4.20 1.84 -1.17
C THR A 39 -5.23 2.18 -2.23
N VAL A 40 -6.13 1.22 -2.51
CA VAL A 40 -7.28 1.42 -3.42
C VAL A 40 -8.55 1.18 -2.63
N LYS A 41 -9.44 2.16 -2.62
CA LYS A 41 -10.76 2.06 -1.97
C LYS A 41 -11.84 2.34 -3.00
N GLN A 42 -12.89 1.54 -3.00
CA GLN A 42 -14.09 1.79 -3.78
C GLN A 42 -15.25 2.09 -2.85
N ASP A 43 -15.91 3.20 -3.09
CA ASP A 43 -17.18 3.52 -2.46
C ASP A 43 -18.31 2.88 -3.29
N VAL A 44 -18.96 1.87 -2.72
CA VAL A 44 -20.03 1.10 -3.39
C VAL A 44 -21.27 1.97 -3.67
N LYS A 45 -21.52 3.02 -2.86
CA LYS A 45 -22.69 3.88 -3.01
C LYS A 45 -22.53 4.88 -4.15
N THR A 46 -21.34 5.45 -4.30
CA THR A 46 -21.04 6.47 -5.31
C THR A 46 -20.36 5.90 -6.55
N GLY A 47 -19.80 4.68 -6.45
CA GLY A 47 -18.96 4.08 -7.50
C GLY A 47 -17.57 4.72 -7.62
N LEU A 48 -17.22 5.67 -6.75
CA LEU A 48 -15.95 6.35 -6.77
C LEU A 48 -14.82 5.40 -6.35
N ILE A 49 -13.70 5.48 -7.07
CA ILE A 49 -12.47 4.76 -6.73
C ILE A 49 -11.44 5.79 -6.25
N THR A 50 -10.99 5.64 -5.02
CA THR A 50 -9.91 6.45 -4.44
C THR A 50 -8.63 5.66 -4.49
N LEU A 51 -7.61 6.22 -5.16
CA LEU A 51 -6.25 5.69 -5.20
C LEU A 51 -5.32 6.58 -4.37
N GLN A 52 -4.62 5.99 -3.43
CA GLN A 52 -3.68 6.68 -2.55
C GLN A 52 -2.33 5.97 -2.59
N ILE A 53 -1.24 6.74 -2.57
CA ILE A 53 0.14 6.25 -2.41
C ILE A 53 0.78 6.99 -1.25
N ASP A 54 1.24 6.23 -0.25
CA ASP A 54 1.93 6.75 0.92
C ASP A 54 3.44 6.67 0.67
N TRP A 55 4.10 7.81 0.48
CA TRP A 55 5.52 7.90 0.18
C TRP A 55 6.19 9.06 0.89
N GLU A 56 7.50 8.97 1.15
CA GLU A 56 8.29 10.02 1.83
C GLU A 56 8.31 11.33 1.03
N ASP A 57 8.46 11.23 -0.29
CA ASP A 57 8.38 12.37 -1.20
C ASP A 57 6.96 12.54 -1.73
N ARG A 58 6.28 13.57 -1.24
CA ARG A 58 4.92 13.93 -1.59
C ARG A 58 4.73 14.28 -3.07
N THR A 59 5.74 14.90 -3.70
CA THR A 59 5.70 15.23 -5.14
C THR A 59 5.75 13.96 -5.98
N GLN A 60 6.61 13.01 -5.61
CA GLN A 60 6.68 11.71 -6.24
C GLN A 60 5.40 10.90 -6.03
N ALA A 61 4.82 10.92 -4.81
CA ALA A 61 3.55 10.25 -4.53
C ALA A 61 2.43 10.71 -5.46
N ALA A 62 2.22 12.03 -5.57
CA ALA A 62 1.21 12.62 -6.46
C ALA A 62 1.47 12.26 -7.93
N THR A 63 2.73 12.34 -8.37
CA THR A 63 3.12 11.97 -9.73
C THR A 63 2.82 10.50 -10.02
N TRP A 64 3.13 9.60 -9.11
CA TRP A 64 2.89 8.16 -9.29
C TRP A 64 1.40 7.82 -9.33
N VAL A 65 0.55 8.44 -8.49
CA VAL A 65 -0.90 8.26 -8.55
C VAL A 65 -1.43 8.64 -9.92
N ASN A 66 -1.11 9.85 -10.39
CA ASN A 66 -1.59 10.34 -11.69
C ASN A 66 -1.05 9.51 -12.86
N ALA A 67 0.23 9.12 -12.81
CA ALA A 67 0.85 8.26 -13.84
C ALA A 67 0.23 6.87 -13.86
N LEU A 68 -0.09 6.28 -12.70
CA LEU A 68 -0.71 4.95 -12.62
C LEU A 68 -2.09 4.94 -13.26
N VAL A 69 -2.94 5.93 -12.98
CA VAL A 69 -4.27 6.04 -13.60
C VAL A 69 -4.16 6.26 -15.11
N THR A 70 -3.20 7.08 -15.54
CA THR A 70 -2.94 7.31 -16.98
C THR A 70 -2.47 6.03 -17.67
N ALA A 71 -1.53 5.29 -17.09
CA ALA A 71 -1.04 4.02 -17.61
C ALA A 71 -2.14 2.96 -17.66
N LEU A 72 -2.98 2.88 -16.62
CA LEU A 72 -4.11 1.95 -16.60
C LEU A 72 -5.11 2.26 -17.71
N ASN A 73 -5.47 3.52 -17.93
CA ASN A 73 -6.34 3.92 -19.02
C ASN A 73 -5.74 3.57 -20.40
N ALA A 74 -4.44 3.79 -20.59
CA ALA A 74 -3.74 3.44 -21.81
C ALA A 74 -3.75 1.92 -22.07
N GLU A 75 -3.49 1.12 -21.04
CA GLU A 75 -3.52 -0.34 -21.12
C GLU A 75 -4.92 -0.88 -21.41
N MET A 76 -5.94 -0.39 -20.69
CA MET A 76 -7.33 -0.82 -20.89
C MET A 76 -7.84 -0.46 -22.30
N ARG A 77 -7.44 0.72 -22.78
CA ARG A 77 -7.73 1.15 -24.15
C ARG A 77 -7.07 0.24 -25.19
N ALA A 78 -5.78 -0.06 -25.01
CA ALA A 78 -5.05 -0.94 -25.91
C ALA A 78 -5.67 -2.35 -25.95
N ARG A 79 -6.04 -2.90 -24.81
CA ARG A 79 -6.74 -4.19 -24.71
C ARG A 79 -8.10 -4.16 -25.42
N ALA A 80 -8.88 -3.10 -25.24
CA ALA A 80 -10.18 -2.97 -25.90
C ALA A 80 -10.04 -2.92 -27.43
N ILE A 81 -9.05 -2.19 -27.96
CA ILE A 81 -8.76 -2.14 -29.40
C ILE A 81 -8.34 -3.52 -29.90
N THR A 82 -7.40 -4.18 -29.23
CA THR A 82 -6.92 -5.52 -29.62
C THR A 82 -8.07 -6.55 -29.61
N ALA A 83 -8.93 -6.52 -28.59
CA ALA A 83 -10.09 -7.41 -28.51
C ALA A 83 -11.11 -7.15 -29.63
N ALA A 84 -11.39 -5.87 -29.93
CA ALA A 84 -12.28 -5.51 -31.04
C ALA A 84 -11.71 -5.93 -32.37
N ASP A 85 -10.41 -5.73 -32.62
CA ASP A 85 -9.73 -6.15 -33.88
C ASP A 85 -9.77 -7.68 -34.05
N ALA A 86 -9.50 -8.44 -33.01
CA ALA A 86 -9.59 -9.90 -33.01
C ALA A 86 -11.03 -10.37 -33.32
N SER A 87 -12.03 -9.73 -32.71
CA SER A 87 -13.44 -10.01 -32.96
C SER A 87 -13.85 -9.69 -34.39
N LEU A 88 -13.39 -8.57 -34.95
CA LEU A 88 -13.67 -8.18 -36.33
C LEU A 88 -13.08 -9.19 -37.34
N VAL A 89 -11.85 -9.64 -37.11
CA VAL A 89 -11.23 -10.66 -37.97
C VAL A 89 -12.04 -11.97 -37.97
N TYR A 90 -12.49 -12.40 -36.78
CA TYR A 90 -13.32 -13.60 -36.67
C TYR A 90 -14.67 -13.43 -37.36
N LEU A 91 -15.39 -12.33 -37.09
CA LEU A 91 -16.70 -12.07 -37.67
C LEU A 91 -16.67 -11.92 -39.21
N GLN A 92 -15.61 -11.30 -39.73
CA GLN A 92 -15.41 -11.21 -41.20
C GLN A 92 -15.21 -12.58 -41.83
N ARG A 93 -14.48 -13.47 -41.18
CA ARG A 93 -14.29 -14.85 -41.65
C ARG A 93 -15.62 -15.61 -41.63
N GLU A 94 -16.39 -15.48 -40.54
CA GLU A 94 -17.71 -16.10 -40.42
C GLU A 94 -18.67 -15.61 -41.49
N LEU A 95 -18.68 -14.30 -41.76
CA LEU A 95 -19.49 -13.69 -42.82
C LEU A 95 -19.17 -14.23 -44.20
N ALA A 96 -17.88 -14.55 -44.47
CA ALA A 96 -17.45 -15.10 -45.76
C ALA A 96 -17.89 -16.56 -45.96
N THR A 97 -18.10 -17.32 -44.90
CA THR A 97 -18.50 -18.73 -44.96
C THR A 97 -20.01 -18.95 -44.84
N THR A 98 -20.73 -17.97 -44.33
CA THR A 98 -22.20 -18.07 -44.10
C THR A 98 -22.97 -17.66 -45.35
N SER A 99 -23.90 -18.51 -45.80
CA SER A 99 -24.78 -18.25 -46.95
C SER A 99 -26.19 -17.82 -46.55
N ASP A 100 -26.61 -18.10 -45.29
CA ASP A 100 -27.92 -17.73 -44.78
C ASP A 100 -28.05 -16.23 -44.54
N VAL A 101 -29.11 -15.60 -45.11
CA VAL A 101 -29.33 -14.16 -45.06
C VAL A 101 -29.54 -13.65 -43.63
N GLY A 102 -30.33 -14.38 -42.82
CA GLY A 102 -30.59 -13.99 -41.44
C GLY A 102 -29.35 -14.00 -40.56
N THR A 103 -28.50 -15.01 -40.74
CA THR A 103 -27.21 -15.12 -40.05
C THR A 103 -26.25 -14.02 -40.50
N ARG A 104 -26.19 -13.69 -41.78
CA ARG A 104 -25.36 -12.59 -42.32
C ARG A 104 -25.77 -11.24 -41.70
N ASP A 105 -27.04 -10.97 -41.58
CA ASP A 105 -27.55 -9.74 -40.94
C ASP A 105 -27.20 -9.69 -39.44
N ALA A 106 -27.27 -10.81 -38.76
CA ALA A 106 -26.84 -10.87 -37.34
C ALA A 106 -25.33 -10.61 -37.18
N VAL A 107 -24.49 -11.22 -38.02
CA VAL A 107 -23.03 -11.00 -38.02
C VAL A 107 -22.71 -9.55 -38.39
N ASN A 108 -23.37 -8.92 -39.34
CA ASN A 108 -23.16 -7.51 -39.68
C ASN A 108 -23.44 -6.58 -38.48
N ARG A 109 -24.53 -6.82 -37.73
CA ARG A 109 -24.82 -6.04 -36.51
C ARG A 109 -23.74 -6.22 -35.44
N LEU A 110 -23.16 -7.41 -35.30
CA LEU A 110 -22.03 -7.63 -34.41
C LEU A 110 -20.79 -6.88 -34.85
N ILE A 111 -20.49 -6.87 -36.17
CA ILE A 111 -19.38 -6.10 -36.74
C ILE A 111 -19.56 -4.61 -36.47
N GLU A 112 -20.73 -4.04 -36.68
CA GLU A 112 -21.04 -2.63 -36.38
C GLU A 112 -20.78 -2.34 -34.89
N GLY A 113 -21.21 -3.23 -33.98
CA GLY A 113 -20.95 -3.13 -32.56
C GLY A 113 -19.46 -3.08 -32.21
N GLN A 114 -18.67 -3.97 -32.82
CA GLN A 114 -17.20 -4.01 -32.62
C GLN A 114 -16.49 -2.78 -33.19
N ILE A 115 -16.92 -2.30 -34.36
CA ILE A 115 -16.40 -1.05 -34.98
C ILE A 115 -16.69 0.14 -34.03
N LYS A 116 -17.90 0.25 -33.48
CA LYS A 116 -18.27 1.30 -32.55
C LYS A 116 -17.42 1.23 -31.26
N GLN A 117 -17.22 0.04 -30.70
CA GLN A 117 -16.37 -0.15 -29.52
C GLN A 117 -14.93 0.25 -29.79
N ARG A 118 -14.35 -0.18 -30.91
CA ARG A 118 -13.01 0.21 -31.36
C ARG A 118 -12.88 1.72 -31.55
N MET A 119 -13.85 2.35 -32.18
CA MET A 119 -13.88 3.80 -32.38
C MET A 119 -13.91 4.54 -31.03
N LEU A 120 -14.78 4.14 -30.11
CA LEU A 120 -14.84 4.74 -28.77
C LEU A 120 -13.51 4.60 -28.03
N ALA A 121 -12.87 3.43 -28.11
CA ALA A 121 -11.55 3.22 -27.50
C ALA A 121 -10.48 4.12 -28.13
N ASN A 122 -10.52 4.38 -29.45
CA ASN A 122 -9.55 5.23 -30.11
C ASN A 122 -9.70 6.72 -29.75
N VAL A 123 -10.92 7.24 -29.62
CA VAL A 123 -11.17 8.67 -29.40
C VAL A 123 -11.18 9.06 -27.92
N THR A 124 -11.36 8.09 -27.01
CA THR A 124 -11.51 8.38 -25.57
C THR A 124 -10.18 8.18 -24.83
N GLN A 125 -9.55 9.27 -24.38
CA GLN A 125 -8.30 9.19 -23.62
C GLN A 125 -8.49 8.55 -22.22
N GLN A 126 -9.58 8.87 -21.56
CA GLN A 126 -9.97 8.31 -20.25
C GLN A 126 -10.98 7.17 -20.46
N TYR A 127 -10.49 6.09 -21.09
CA TYR A 127 -11.33 5.00 -21.56
C TYR A 127 -12.03 4.22 -20.45
N SER A 128 -11.31 3.86 -19.40
CA SER A 128 -11.82 3.02 -18.30
C SER A 128 -12.10 3.81 -17.03
N LEU A 129 -11.22 4.73 -16.67
CA LEU A 129 -11.32 5.53 -15.46
C LEU A 129 -11.30 7.01 -15.81
N ARG A 130 -12.35 7.72 -15.41
CA ARG A 130 -12.42 9.17 -15.52
C ARG A 130 -11.87 9.81 -14.26
N PHE A 131 -10.94 10.75 -14.40
CA PHE A 131 -10.51 11.57 -13.27
C PHE A 131 -11.70 12.43 -12.78
N VAL A 132 -12.07 12.27 -11.53
CA VAL A 132 -12.95 13.20 -10.83
C VAL A 132 -12.08 14.29 -10.21
N ASP A 133 -11.00 13.87 -9.54
CA ASP A 133 -9.99 14.75 -8.99
C ASP A 133 -8.60 14.15 -9.21
N ARG A 134 -7.62 15.00 -9.50
CA ARG A 134 -6.23 14.58 -9.67
C ARG A 134 -5.51 14.63 -8.34
N ALA A 135 -4.58 13.70 -8.14
CA ALA A 135 -3.73 13.75 -6.96
C ALA A 135 -2.91 15.04 -6.96
N LEU A 136 -3.10 15.83 -5.92
CA LEU A 136 -2.30 17.00 -5.60
C LEU A 136 -1.15 16.61 -4.67
N VAL A 137 -0.12 17.45 -4.64
CA VAL A 137 0.97 17.28 -3.68
C VAL A 137 0.41 17.54 -2.27
N ALA A 138 0.54 16.56 -1.37
CA ALA A 138 0.04 16.65 -0.01
C ALA A 138 0.69 17.84 0.73
N ASP A 139 -0.03 18.44 1.68
CA ASP A 139 0.50 19.52 2.49
C ASP A 139 1.63 19.03 3.40
N ALA A 140 2.61 19.91 3.69
CA ALA A 140 3.76 19.57 4.53
C ALA A 140 3.35 19.30 5.98
N ASP A 141 2.28 19.98 6.41
CA ASP A 141 1.84 20.01 7.80
C ASP A 141 0.85 18.87 8.14
N ASP A 142 0.37 18.13 7.14
CA ASP A 142 -0.57 16.99 7.33
C ASP A 142 0.05 15.65 6.91
N PRO A 143 1.00 15.09 7.68
CA PRO A 143 1.58 13.78 7.40
C PRO A 143 0.58 12.66 7.70
N VAL A 144 0.44 11.70 6.78
CA VAL A 144 -0.46 10.52 6.90
C VAL A 144 -0.10 9.61 8.10
N GLY A 145 1.13 9.73 8.65
CA GLY A 145 1.55 8.95 9.83
C GLY A 145 2.96 9.31 10.32
N PRO A 146 3.35 8.85 11.47
CA PRO A 146 2.53 8.27 12.54
C PRO A 146 1.76 9.33 13.33
N ARG A 147 0.55 9.03 13.79
CA ARG A 147 -0.27 9.95 14.59
C ARG A 147 0.45 10.26 15.91
N LYS A 148 1.02 11.45 16.02
CA LYS A 148 1.83 11.90 17.18
C LYS A 148 1.14 11.67 18.51
N LEU A 149 -0.18 11.94 18.58
CA LEU A 149 -1.00 11.72 19.79
C LEU A 149 -1.06 10.24 20.21
N VAL A 150 -1.16 9.31 19.26
CA VAL A 150 -1.17 7.86 19.54
C VAL A 150 0.18 7.41 20.11
N LEU A 151 1.29 7.89 19.55
CA LEU A 151 2.63 7.59 20.06
C LEU A 151 2.84 8.11 21.48
N ILE A 152 2.38 9.33 21.77
CA ILE A 152 2.45 9.91 23.11
C ILE A 152 1.61 9.08 24.10
N ALA A 153 0.38 8.71 23.73
CA ALA A 153 -0.49 7.92 24.57
C ALA A 153 0.10 6.53 24.88
N VAL A 154 0.64 5.84 23.88
CA VAL A 154 1.30 4.53 24.03
C VAL A 154 2.56 4.67 24.90
N GLY A 155 3.37 5.70 24.68
CA GLY A 155 4.58 5.96 25.47
C GLY A 155 4.25 6.22 26.94
N LEU A 156 3.21 7.02 27.23
CA LEU A 156 2.74 7.31 28.58
C LEU A 156 2.20 6.05 29.27
N PHE A 157 1.43 5.24 28.57
CA PHE A 157 0.89 3.98 29.11
C PHE A 157 2.01 2.97 29.44
N LEU A 158 2.97 2.78 28.55
CA LEU A 158 4.12 1.93 28.81
C LEU A 158 4.99 2.46 29.94
N GLY A 159 5.22 3.77 29.98
CA GLY A 159 5.98 4.42 31.07
C GLY A 159 5.32 4.22 32.44
N LEU A 160 3.98 4.30 32.51
CA LEU A 160 3.23 4.08 33.71
C LEU A 160 3.34 2.62 34.20
N ILE A 161 3.18 1.65 33.30
CA ILE A 161 3.34 0.22 33.64
C ILE A 161 4.75 -0.05 34.16
N CYS A 162 5.79 0.41 33.46
CA CYS A 162 7.17 0.23 33.89
C CYS A 162 7.44 0.92 35.23
N GLY A 163 6.92 2.11 35.44
CA GLY A 163 7.05 2.86 36.72
C GLY A 163 6.42 2.14 37.91
N VAL A 164 5.20 1.62 37.74
CA VAL A 164 4.52 0.82 38.78
C VAL A 164 5.29 -0.46 39.08
N ALA A 165 5.71 -1.20 38.04
CA ALA A 165 6.47 -2.43 38.21
C ALA A 165 7.79 -2.19 38.97
N LEU A 166 8.53 -1.15 38.59
CA LEU A 166 9.78 -0.78 39.22
C LEU A 166 9.55 -0.37 40.70
N SER A 167 8.51 0.42 40.97
CA SER A 167 8.11 0.82 42.35
C SER A 167 7.78 -0.39 43.22
N LEU A 168 7.05 -1.37 42.70
CA LEU A 168 6.73 -2.61 43.41
C LEU A 168 7.98 -3.44 43.73
N ILE A 169 8.90 -3.57 42.78
CA ILE A 169 10.17 -4.29 42.96
C ILE A 169 11.04 -3.61 44.03
N LEU A 170 11.17 -2.30 44.00
CA LEU A 170 11.96 -1.54 44.96
C LEU A 170 11.32 -1.61 46.37
N ASN A 171 10.00 -1.47 46.43
CA ASN A 171 9.28 -1.55 47.72
C ASN A 171 9.34 -2.97 48.32
N SER A 172 9.27 -4.02 47.52
CA SER A 172 9.41 -5.41 48.00
C SER A 172 10.79 -5.66 48.61
N ARG A 173 11.85 -5.11 48.04
CA ARG A 173 13.22 -5.21 48.57
C ARG A 173 13.37 -4.50 49.93
N THR A 174 12.76 -3.33 50.09
CA THR A 174 12.80 -2.59 51.38
C THR A 174 12.03 -3.29 52.49
N LEU A 175 10.91 -3.95 52.15
CA LEU A 175 10.12 -4.73 53.13
C LEU A 175 10.89 -5.98 53.58
N VAL A 176 11.55 -6.68 52.68
CA VAL A 176 12.39 -7.85 53.03
C VAL A 176 13.58 -7.44 53.91
N ALA A 177 14.24 -6.33 53.61
CA ALA A 177 15.32 -5.79 54.43
C ALA A 177 14.84 -5.46 55.84
N ARG A 178 13.71 -4.76 55.99
CA ARG A 178 13.11 -4.42 57.31
C ARG A 178 12.71 -5.66 58.15
N GLN A 179 12.21 -6.72 57.49
CA GLN A 179 11.91 -7.99 58.18
C GLN A 179 13.18 -8.69 58.68
N ARG A 180 14.28 -8.68 57.90
CA ARG A 180 15.58 -9.21 58.34
C ARG A 180 16.11 -8.48 59.58
N ASP A 181 16.08 -7.15 59.56
CA ASP A 181 16.53 -6.34 60.69
C ASP A 181 15.68 -6.55 61.94
N ARG A 182 14.38 -6.71 61.81
CA ARG A 182 13.51 -7.04 62.97
C ARG A 182 13.83 -8.42 63.54
N ARG A 183 14.04 -9.44 62.70
CA ARG A 183 14.41 -10.80 63.15
C ARG A 183 15.77 -10.80 63.85
N ALA A 184 16.75 -10.07 63.33
CA ALA A 184 18.06 -9.92 63.95
C ALA A 184 17.98 -9.26 65.34
N ARG A 185 17.19 -8.18 65.50
CA ARG A 185 16.97 -7.51 66.82
C ARG A 185 16.26 -8.41 67.83
N VAL A 186 15.25 -9.19 67.44
CA VAL A 186 14.55 -10.13 68.30
C VAL A 186 15.49 -11.23 68.78
N ALA A 187 16.33 -11.78 67.86
CA ALA A 187 17.35 -12.78 68.25
C ALA A 187 18.38 -12.23 69.26
N GLN A 188 18.85 -11.00 69.09
CA GLN A 188 19.80 -10.37 70.06
C GLN A 188 19.17 -10.12 71.44
N LEU A 189 17.88 -9.77 71.45
CA LEU A 189 17.15 -9.56 72.72
C LEU A 189 16.91 -10.90 73.48
N ALA A 190 16.66 -11.99 72.75
CA ALA A 190 16.50 -13.35 73.28
C ALA A 190 17.81 -13.86 73.93
N ASP A 191 18.93 -13.63 73.25
CA ASP A 191 20.26 -14.03 73.69
C ASP A 191 20.69 -13.28 74.99
N ARG A 192 20.33 -11.98 75.09
CA ARG A 192 20.55 -11.16 76.30
C ARG A 192 19.67 -11.54 77.46
N ALA A 193 18.55 -12.18 77.31
CA ALA A 193 17.64 -12.60 78.34
C ALA A 193 18.01 -13.98 78.96
N GLN A 194 18.94 -14.69 78.29
CA GLN A 194 19.45 -15.99 78.77
C GLN A 194 20.84 -15.92 79.40
N ALA A 195 21.48 -14.76 79.38
CA ALA A 195 22.75 -14.48 80.09
C ALA A 195 22.50 -13.72 81.41
#